data_ff02194ffa5ab35a3c342bb41da72c47
#
_entry.id   ff02194ffa5ab35a3c342bb41da72c47
#
_cell.length_a   1.000
_cell.length_b   1.000
_cell.length_c   1.000
_cell.angle_alpha   90.00
_cell.angle_beta   90.00
_cell.angle_gamma   90.00
#
_symmetry.space_group_name_H-M   'P 1'
#
loop_
_entity.id
_entity.type
_entity.pdbx_description
1 polymer ?
#
loop_
_entity_poly.entity_id
_entity_poly.type
_entity_poly.pdbx_seq_one_letter_code
_entity_poly.pdbx_strand_id
1 'polypeptide(L)'
;MKRIPGSWILIGLMVFMCTPGAEAEEVKPLKFDHNYTFAEVVKYLEEVAAAYPDITRIHNIGKSFEGRDLLVIEITNLKNKESLKKPGYWFDGNLHASEVMGAAVCLKTIETLVSGYGEDSEITELLDSRVLYIMPKLNPDGSDLYLKTPLSLRSSVRPHDSDGDGAEDEDPPEDLNGDGYITMMRIRDEMGSMKTHPEDSRLMERREEDEPGEWTVYSEGLDNDGDGRFNEDSVGGLDINRNWPSRWQQEYIQRGSGRYPLSEPETRAVAEFLFAHPNVTGLVNHHMAGNFLYRPPTNLWVDPVTGEKDEIPPADERNYQVFSDKYSEILNGQPVRKVMGRGRPPSYGAIFGVMIGWAYDHLGIFSWVPEMGSLVPYCDYDEDGRVTDLEQIRWNDEEMNGRFFVDWAPYDHPELGKVEIGGFVRKLYNPQYESYTNILCTPGPKYNDFLEKHTRWNLYLARMSPMIKITEVKADKLEAGFVKITASVRNTGYLPTNVTRHAVNNETAVPVKVYLKLSGAELISGKPAAELGHLAGNTPRSESPVKEIEWVVRISGSDRASAEITAVSEKAGTVLRAISLK
;
A
#
# COMPACT_ATOMS: atom_id res chain seq x y z
N MET A 1 -23.16 -25.78 37.11
CA MET A 1 -22.92 -26.03 35.66
C MET A 1 -24.17 -25.67 34.89
N LYS A 2 -24.25 -24.48 34.32
CA LYS A 2 -25.32 -24.07 33.40
C LYS A 2 -24.68 -23.78 32.03
N ARG A 3 -25.15 -24.50 31.02
CA ARG A 3 -24.70 -24.37 29.60
C ARG A 3 -25.21 -23.02 29.06
N ILE A 4 -24.31 -22.26 28.44
CA ILE A 4 -24.63 -21.06 27.66
C ILE A 4 -24.92 -21.53 26.22
N PRO A 5 -26.03 -21.11 25.59
CA PRO A 5 -26.31 -21.49 24.19
C PRO A 5 -25.46 -20.63 23.24
N GLY A 6 -24.86 -21.30 22.28
CA GLY A 6 -24.08 -20.66 21.22
C GLY A 6 -24.96 -19.81 20.29
N SER A 7 -24.58 -18.58 20.11
CA SER A 7 -25.17 -17.69 19.10
C SER A 7 -24.60 -18.03 17.73
N TRP A 8 -25.44 -18.50 16.82
CA TRP A 8 -25.12 -18.66 15.42
C TRP A 8 -25.23 -17.28 14.76
N ILE A 9 -24.12 -16.74 14.29
CA ILE A 9 -24.12 -15.56 13.43
C ILE A 9 -24.54 -16.03 12.04
N LEU A 10 -25.74 -15.65 11.64
CA LEU A 10 -26.21 -15.79 10.26
C LEU A 10 -25.50 -14.72 9.42
N ILE A 11 -24.53 -15.12 8.63
CA ILE A 11 -23.99 -14.29 7.55
C ILE A 11 -25.07 -14.26 6.46
N GLY A 12 -25.76 -13.14 6.33
CA GLY A 12 -26.73 -12.90 5.28
C GLY A 12 -26.03 -12.82 3.92
N LEU A 13 -26.09 -13.91 3.15
CA LEU A 13 -25.72 -13.92 1.74
C LEU A 13 -26.79 -13.13 0.98
N MET A 14 -26.50 -11.90 0.61
CA MET A 14 -27.33 -11.12 -0.30
C MET A 14 -27.09 -11.65 -1.73
N VAL A 15 -27.93 -12.59 -2.16
CA VAL A 15 -27.94 -13.08 -3.54
C VAL A 15 -28.64 -12.03 -4.39
N PHE A 16 -27.88 -11.23 -5.12
CA PHE A 16 -28.44 -10.45 -6.23
C PHE A 16 -28.83 -11.40 -7.35
N MET A 17 -30.13 -11.52 -7.61
CA MET A 17 -30.62 -12.20 -8.81
C MET A 17 -30.28 -11.32 -10.03
N CYS A 18 -29.24 -11.69 -10.76
CA CYS A 18 -28.97 -11.16 -12.10
C CYS A 18 -30.11 -11.59 -13.04
N THR A 19 -30.83 -10.63 -13.58
CA THR A 19 -31.69 -10.84 -14.74
C THR A 19 -30.79 -11.09 -15.98
N PRO A 20 -30.97 -12.17 -16.73
CA PRO A 20 -30.20 -12.42 -17.93
C PRO A 20 -30.69 -11.47 -19.04
N GLY A 21 -29.82 -10.58 -19.53
CA GLY A 21 -30.10 -9.81 -20.74
C GLY A 21 -29.73 -8.32 -20.76
N ALA A 22 -29.05 -7.77 -19.75
CA ALA A 22 -28.39 -6.49 -19.92
C ALA A 22 -27.00 -6.73 -20.55
N GLU A 23 -26.74 -6.19 -21.72
CA GLU A 23 -25.36 -6.04 -22.20
C GLU A 23 -24.58 -5.32 -21.10
N ALA A 24 -23.46 -5.90 -20.66
CA ALA A 24 -22.63 -5.27 -19.64
C ALA A 24 -22.20 -3.90 -20.18
N GLU A 25 -22.59 -2.83 -19.48
CA GLU A 25 -22.23 -1.48 -19.87
C GLU A 25 -20.70 -1.38 -19.80
N GLU A 26 -20.07 -0.94 -20.87
CA GLU A 26 -18.60 -0.83 -20.96
C GLU A 26 -18.11 0.15 -19.90
N VAL A 27 -17.21 -0.30 -19.02
CA VAL A 27 -16.61 0.58 -17.99
C VAL A 27 -15.84 1.69 -18.69
N LYS A 28 -16.23 2.93 -18.44
CA LYS A 28 -15.55 4.08 -19.03
C LYS A 28 -14.15 4.22 -18.45
N PRO A 29 -13.12 4.46 -19.28
CA PRO A 29 -11.79 4.76 -18.81
C PRO A 29 -11.78 5.95 -17.85
N LEU A 30 -10.99 5.85 -16.79
CA LEU A 30 -10.80 6.94 -15.84
C LEU A 30 -10.00 8.07 -16.49
N LYS A 31 -10.40 9.31 -16.26
CA LYS A 31 -9.73 10.46 -16.88
C LYS A 31 -8.49 10.93 -16.14
N PHE A 32 -8.39 10.67 -14.83
CA PHE A 32 -7.33 11.15 -13.95
C PHE A 32 -7.10 12.66 -14.05
N ASP A 33 -8.17 13.41 -14.21
CA ASP A 33 -8.21 14.88 -14.30
C ASP A 33 -8.54 15.53 -12.95
N HIS A 34 -8.81 14.72 -11.94
CA HIS A 34 -9.01 15.11 -10.53
C HIS A 34 -8.63 13.96 -9.59
N ASN A 35 -8.66 14.21 -8.28
CA ASN A 35 -8.50 13.18 -7.26
C ASN A 35 -9.87 12.64 -6.84
N TYR A 36 -10.05 11.34 -6.95
CA TYR A 36 -11.34 10.67 -6.75
C TYR A 36 -11.76 10.64 -5.28
N THR A 37 -12.98 11.05 -4.98
CA THR A 37 -13.62 10.92 -3.67
C THR A 37 -13.93 9.45 -3.35
N PHE A 38 -14.27 9.15 -2.10
CA PHE A 38 -14.66 7.79 -1.72
C PHE A 38 -15.87 7.28 -2.51
N ALA A 39 -16.87 8.12 -2.70
CA ALA A 39 -18.08 7.73 -3.45
C ALA A 39 -17.79 7.40 -4.91
N GLU A 40 -16.89 8.13 -5.57
CA GLU A 40 -16.45 7.86 -6.94
C GLU A 40 -15.66 6.57 -7.03
N VAL A 41 -14.78 6.28 -6.05
CA VAL A 41 -14.04 5.02 -5.98
C VAL A 41 -14.99 3.85 -5.81
N VAL A 42 -15.94 3.91 -4.88
CA VAL A 42 -16.94 2.85 -4.67
C VAL A 42 -17.70 2.57 -5.97
N LYS A 43 -18.24 3.63 -6.59
CA LYS A 43 -18.97 3.51 -7.86
C LYS A 43 -18.13 2.83 -8.94
N TYR A 44 -16.86 3.26 -9.10
CA TYR A 44 -15.97 2.64 -10.09
C TYR A 44 -15.70 1.16 -9.80
N LEU A 45 -15.45 0.79 -8.55
CA LEU A 45 -15.24 -0.62 -8.18
C LEU A 45 -16.48 -1.47 -8.47
N GLU A 46 -17.69 -0.96 -8.20
CA GLU A 46 -18.95 -1.64 -8.51
C GLU A 46 -19.17 -1.81 -10.01
N GLU A 47 -18.89 -0.77 -10.82
CA GLU A 47 -18.97 -0.82 -12.28
C GLU A 47 -17.98 -1.86 -12.84
N VAL A 48 -16.72 -1.87 -12.35
CA VAL A 48 -15.70 -2.85 -12.73
C VAL A 48 -16.14 -4.27 -12.36
N ALA A 49 -16.64 -4.48 -11.15
CA ALA A 49 -17.08 -5.81 -10.72
C ALA A 49 -18.29 -6.32 -11.52
N ALA A 50 -19.18 -5.43 -11.92
CA ALA A 50 -20.32 -5.77 -12.76
C ALA A 50 -19.91 -6.11 -14.21
N ALA A 51 -18.95 -5.37 -14.77
CA ALA A 51 -18.48 -5.59 -16.14
C ALA A 51 -17.53 -6.79 -16.29
N TYR A 52 -16.73 -7.10 -15.27
CA TYR A 52 -15.71 -8.15 -15.29
C TYR A 52 -15.91 -9.23 -14.20
N PRO A 53 -17.11 -9.85 -14.06
CA PRO A 53 -17.42 -10.76 -12.94
C PRO A 53 -16.59 -12.05 -12.94
N ASP A 54 -15.99 -12.42 -14.06
CA ASP A 54 -15.15 -13.60 -14.21
C ASP A 54 -13.74 -13.44 -13.64
N ILE A 55 -13.30 -12.18 -13.44
CA ILE A 55 -11.96 -11.89 -12.98
C ILE A 55 -11.91 -10.94 -11.79
N THR A 56 -13.06 -10.44 -11.31
CA THR A 56 -13.10 -9.47 -10.21
C THR A 56 -14.09 -9.90 -9.11
N ARG A 57 -13.75 -9.53 -7.86
CA ARG A 57 -14.62 -9.68 -6.71
C ARG A 57 -14.34 -8.55 -5.71
N ILE A 58 -15.39 -7.92 -5.20
CA ILE A 58 -15.27 -6.92 -4.12
C ILE A 58 -15.43 -7.62 -2.77
N HIS A 59 -14.52 -7.33 -1.85
CA HIS A 59 -14.59 -7.69 -0.44
C HIS A 59 -14.83 -6.43 0.39
N ASN A 60 -15.89 -6.42 1.19
CA ASN A 60 -16.04 -5.45 2.27
C ASN A 60 -15.39 -6.07 3.51
N ILE A 61 -14.24 -5.53 3.91
CA ILE A 61 -13.43 -6.10 5.00
C ILE A 61 -13.73 -5.49 6.35
N GLY A 62 -14.59 -4.47 6.41
CA GLY A 62 -14.97 -3.79 7.65
C GLY A 62 -15.55 -2.41 7.42
N LYS A 63 -15.57 -1.63 8.50
CA LYS A 63 -16.01 -0.24 8.49
C LYS A 63 -14.88 0.65 9.00
N SER A 64 -14.76 1.85 8.43
CA SER A 64 -13.91 2.92 8.94
C SER A 64 -14.45 3.49 10.26
N PHE A 65 -13.73 4.44 10.84
CA PHE A 65 -14.16 5.10 12.07
C PHE A 65 -15.53 5.77 11.94
N GLU A 66 -15.82 6.46 10.82
CA GLU A 66 -17.13 7.07 10.54
C GLU A 66 -18.14 6.09 9.91
N GLY A 67 -17.80 4.82 9.75
CA GLY A 67 -18.71 3.78 9.27
C GLY A 67 -18.77 3.59 7.76
N ARG A 68 -17.84 4.16 6.98
CA ARG A 68 -17.69 3.88 5.53
C ARG A 68 -17.19 2.45 5.32
N ASP A 69 -17.56 1.86 4.19
CA ASP A 69 -17.10 0.52 3.82
C ASP A 69 -15.60 0.51 3.48
N LEU A 70 -14.88 -0.47 4.01
CA LEU A 70 -13.49 -0.72 3.68
C LEU A 70 -13.44 -1.76 2.55
N LEU A 71 -13.22 -1.31 1.31
CA LEU A 71 -13.36 -2.13 0.12
C LEU A 71 -12.03 -2.55 -0.46
N VAL A 72 -11.90 -3.85 -0.70
CA VAL A 72 -10.78 -4.46 -1.43
C VAL A 72 -11.34 -5.11 -2.70
N ILE A 73 -10.78 -4.79 -3.86
CA ILE A 73 -11.05 -5.53 -5.07
C ILE A 73 -10.01 -6.64 -5.27
N GLU A 74 -10.49 -7.86 -5.40
CA GLU A 74 -9.71 -9.02 -5.81
C GLU A 74 -9.77 -9.15 -7.32
N ILE A 75 -8.60 -9.25 -7.98
CA ILE A 75 -8.50 -9.38 -9.44
C ILE A 75 -7.67 -10.62 -9.77
N THR A 76 -8.29 -11.59 -10.43
CA THR A 76 -7.70 -12.86 -10.86
C THR A 76 -8.68 -13.61 -11.74
N ASN A 77 -8.26 -14.57 -12.56
CA ASN A 77 -9.18 -15.48 -13.22
C ASN A 77 -9.87 -16.40 -12.18
N LEU A 78 -11.12 -16.10 -11.87
CA LEU A 78 -11.93 -16.81 -10.86
C LEU A 78 -12.41 -18.19 -11.33
N LYS A 79 -12.36 -18.46 -12.65
CA LYS A 79 -12.85 -19.71 -13.25
C LYS A 79 -11.83 -20.84 -13.20
N ASN A 80 -10.53 -20.54 -13.18
CA ASN A 80 -9.51 -21.56 -13.33
C ASN A 80 -9.04 -22.18 -12.00
N LYS A 81 -9.10 -21.44 -10.88
CA LYS A 81 -8.57 -21.85 -9.58
C LYS A 81 -9.06 -20.93 -8.46
N GLU A 82 -9.26 -21.47 -7.28
CA GLU A 82 -9.53 -20.68 -6.07
C GLU A 82 -8.38 -19.71 -5.79
N SER A 83 -8.70 -18.47 -5.43
CA SER A 83 -7.73 -17.38 -5.24
C SER A 83 -6.66 -17.72 -4.19
N LEU A 84 -7.03 -18.32 -3.06
CA LEU A 84 -6.10 -18.77 -2.02
C LEU A 84 -5.13 -19.87 -2.47
N LYS A 85 -5.37 -20.50 -3.62
CA LYS A 85 -4.47 -21.49 -4.24
C LYS A 85 -3.52 -20.88 -5.27
N LYS A 86 -3.51 -19.54 -5.42
CA LYS A 86 -2.59 -18.76 -6.25
C LYS A 86 -1.72 -17.88 -5.36
N PRO A 87 -0.46 -17.57 -5.74
CA PRO A 87 0.30 -16.51 -5.08
C PRO A 87 -0.45 -15.18 -5.18
N GLY A 88 -0.52 -14.45 -4.06
CA GLY A 88 -1.21 -13.16 -3.97
C GLY A 88 -0.24 -11.99 -3.87
N TYR A 89 -0.71 -10.78 -4.22
CA TYR A 89 -0.02 -9.52 -3.97
C TYR A 89 -1.01 -8.45 -3.49
N TRP A 90 -0.59 -7.65 -2.51
CA TRP A 90 -1.41 -6.58 -1.94
C TRP A 90 -0.92 -5.20 -2.40
N PHE A 91 -1.87 -4.34 -2.77
CA PHE A 91 -1.64 -2.93 -3.09
C PHE A 91 -2.68 -2.08 -2.38
N ASP A 92 -2.25 -1.05 -1.70
CA ASP A 92 -3.15 -0.07 -1.13
C ASP A 92 -2.67 1.36 -1.38
N GLY A 93 -3.58 2.30 -1.19
CA GLY A 93 -3.30 3.71 -1.28
C GLY A 93 -4.10 4.50 -0.28
N ASN A 94 -3.73 5.78 -0.12
CA ASN A 94 -4.44 6.73 0.71
C ASN A 94 -4.60 6.28 2.16
N LEU A 95 -3.54 5.70 2.72
CA LEU A 95 -3.44 5.42 4.15
C LEU A 95 -3.37 6.75 4.92
N HIS A 96 -2.50 7.68 4.49
CA HIS A 96 -2.59 9.06 4.97
C HIS A 96 -3.61 9.84 4.13
N ALA A 97 -4.43 10.62 4.78
CA ALA A 97 -5.57 11.31 4.19
C ALA A 97 -5.19 12.21 3.00
N SER A 98 -4.11 12.99 3.13
CA SER A 98 -3.61 13.91 2.11
C SER A 98 -2.90 13.23 0.93
N GLU A 99 -2.57 11.95 1.04
CA GLU A 99 -1.73 11.24 0.07
C GLU A 99 -2.58 10.56 -1.02
N VAL A 100 -3.35 11.37 -1.73
CA VAL A 100 -4.40 10.93 -2.66
C VAL A 100 -3.90 10.29 -3.96
N MET A 101 -2.63 10.49 -4.34
CA MET A 101 -2.04 9.86 -5.53
C MET A 101 -1.99 8.34 -5.42
N GLY A 102 -1.84 7.79 -4.19
CA GLY A 102 -1.87 6.35 -3.97
C GLY A 102 -3.17 5.70 -4.43
N ALA A 103 -4.31 6.37 -4.18
CA ALA A 103 -5.60 5.91 -4.70
C ALA A 103 -5.63 5.90 -6.23
N ALA A 104 -5.10 6.94 -6.87
CA ALA A 104 -5.05 7.04 -8.34
C ALA A 104 -4.18 5.93 -8.97
N VAL A 105 -3.02 5.59 -8.36
CA VAL A 105 -2.19 4.45 -8.82
C VAL A 105 -2.93 3.13 -8.66
N CYS A 106 -3.65 2.92 -7.56
CA CYS A 106 -4.48 1.73 -7.37
C CYS A 106 -5.58 1.63 -8.44
N LEU A 107 -6.30 2.73 -8.71
CA LEU A 107 -7.32 2.79 -9.75
C LEU A 107 -6.74 2.55 -11.15
N LYS A 108 -5.58 3.14 -11.48
CA LYS A 108 -4.89 2.91 -12.75
C LYS A 108 -4.42 1.46 -12.89
N THR A 109 -3.99 0.84 -11.79
CA THR A 109 -3.63 -0.58 -11.78
C THR A 109 -4.85 -1.47 -12.05
N ILE A 110 -6.00 -1.18 -11.42
CA ILE A 110 -7.27 -1.88 -11.67
C ILE A 110 -7.68 -1.75 -13.14
N GLU A 111 -7.74 -0.52 -13.66
CA GLU A 111 -8.08 -0.23 -15.07
C GLU A 111 -7.20 -1.05 -16.02
N THR A 112 -5.88 -1.00 -15.83
CA THR A 112 -4.90 -1.72 -16.67
C THR A 112 -5.13 -3.23 -16.64
N LEU A 113 -5.40 -3.80 -15.47
CA LEU A 113 -5.61 -5.24 -15.32
C LEU A 113 -6.89 -5.72 -16.00
N VAL A 114 -8.00 -5.01 -15.78
CA VAL A 114 -9.30 -5.47 -16.31
C VAL A 114 -9.43 -5.25 -17.81
N SER A 115 -8.87 -4.14 -18.33
CA SER A 115 -8.86 -3.89 -19.78
C SER A 115 -7.84 -4.74 -20.54
N GLY A 116 -6.75 -5.14 -19.88
CA GLY A 116 -5.70 -5.97 -20.49
C GLY A 116 -5.99 -7.46 -20.49
N TYR A 117 -6.90 -7.95 -19.65
CA TYR A 117 -7.20 -9.38 -19.58
C TYR A 117 -7.88 -9.88 -20.86
N GLY A 118 -7.26 -10.88 -21.50
CA GLY A 118 -7.69 -11.41 -22.79
C GLY A 118 -7.09 -10.68 -24.01
N GLU A 119 -6.60 -9.45 -23.83
CA GLU A 119 -6.01 -8.62 -24.90
C GLU A 119 -4.48 -8.59 -24.80
N ASP A 120 -3.93 -8.44 -23.59
CA ASP A 120 -2.50 -8.47 -23.29
C ASP A 120 -2.12 -9.84 -22.70
N SER A 121 -1.21 -10.54 -23.37
CA SER A 121 -0.78 -11.89 -22.97
C SER A 121 -0.07 -11.91 -21.61
N GLU A 122 0.65 -10.86 -21.24
CA GLU A 122 1.35 -10.79 -19.96
C GLU A 122 0.37 -10.53 -18.80
N ILE A 123 -0.65 -9.71 -19.01
CA ILE A 123 -1.71 -9.47 -18.03
C ILE A 123 -2.57 -10.72 -17.88
N THR A 124 -2.90 -11.37 -18.99
CA THR A 124 -3.68 -12.61 -18.99
C THR A 124 -2.94 -13.71 -18.20
N GLU A 125 -1.65 -13.95 -18.49
CA GLU A 125 -0.85 -14.92 -17.73
C GLU A 125 -0.74 -14.54 -16.25
N LEU A 126 -0.60 -13.27 -15.93
CA LEU A 126 -0.54 -12.78 -14.56
C LEU A 126 -1.83 -13.14 -13.81
N LEU A 127 -3.00 -12.82 -14.33
CA LEU A 127 -4.28 -13.05 -13.68
C LEU A 127 -4.70 -14.54 -13.69
N ASP A 128 -4.25 -15.31 -14.66
CA ASP A 128 -4.46 -16.77 -14.67
C ASP A 128 -3.67 -17.47 -13.55
N SER A 129 -2.52 -16.93 -13.18
CA SER A 129 -1.58 -17.57 -12.26
C SER A 129 -1.44 -16.88 -10.90
N ARG A 130 -1.90 -15.66 -10.73
CA ARG A 130 -1.79 -14.82 -9.51
C ARG A 130 -3.14 -14.25 -9.12
N VAL A 131 -3.22 -13.73 -7.89
CA VAL A 131 -4.32 -12.90 -7.43
C VAL A 131 -3.78 -11.57 -6.91
N LEU A 132 -4.42 -10.48 -7.29
CA LEU A 132 -4.09 -9.14 -6.80
C LEU A 132 -5.24 -8.64 -5.93
N TYR A 133 -4.91 -8.17 -4.74
CA TYR A 133 -5.82 -7.54 -3.79
C TYR A 133 -5.50 -6.05 -3.76
N ILE A 134 -6.43 -5.20 -4.14
CA ILE A 134 -6.20 -3.77 -4.30
C ILE A 134 -7.21 -2.98 -3.46
N MET A 135 -6.71 -2.12 -2.56
CA MET A 135 -7.50 -1.24 -1.70
C MET A 135 -7.17 0.22 -2.01
N PRO A 136 -7.94 0.92 -2.88
CA PRO A 136 -7.61 2.28 -3.28
C PRO A 136 -7.67 3.31 -2.15
N LYS A 137 -8.57 3.12 -1.16
CA LYS A 137 -8.76 4.03 -0.03
C LYS A 137 -8.75 3.29 1.29
N LEU A 138 -7.57 3.26 1.94
CA LEU A 138 -7.42 2.63 3.24
C LEU A 138 -8.00 3.52 4.36
N ASN A 139 -7.87 4.86 4.24
CA ASN A 139 -8.44 5.86 5.13
C ASN A 139 -9.52 6.68 4.38
N PRO A 140 -10.72 6.13 4.18
CA PRO A 140 -11.75 6.79 3.39
C PRO A 140 -12.29 8.07 4.06
N ASP A 141 -12.35 8.10 5.39
CA ASP A 141 -12.87 9.23 6.16
C ASP A 141 -11.93 10.44 6.04
N GLY A 142 -10.67 10.27 6.37
CA GLY A 142 -9.66 11.32 6.26
C GLY A 142 -9.47 11.79 4.82
N SER A 143 -9.50 10.87 3.85
CA SER A 143 -9.43 11.21 2.43
C SER A 143 -10.58 12.10 1.98
N ASP A 144 -11.82 11.81 2.38
CA ASP A 144 -12.97 12.62 2.00
C ASP A 144 -12.95 13.99 2.71
N LEU A 145 -12.56 14.05 3.99
CA LEU A 145 -12.35 15.32 4.67
C LEU A 145 -11.31 16.18 3.93
N TYR A 146 -10.16 15.58 3.58
CA TYR A 146 -9.10 16.27 2.84
C TYR A 146 -9.56 16.76 1.47
N LEU A 147 -10.32 15.96 0.72
CA LEU A 147 -10.76 16.31 -0.63
C LEU A 147 -11.93 17.30 -0.66
N LYS A 148 -12.77 17.35 0.39
CA LYS A 148 -14.02 18.14 0.40
C LYS A 148 -13.93 19.42 1.21
N THR A 149 -12.86 19.62 1.99
CA THR A 149 -12.68 20.82 2.82
C THR A 149 -11.30 21.46 2.55
N PRO A 150 -11.07 22.72 2.93
CA PRO A 150 -9.76 23.33 2.86
C PRO A 150 -8.74 22.73 3.85
N LEU A 151 -9.20 22.01 4.88
CA LEU A 151 -8.35 21.41 5.90
C LEU A 151 -7.29 20.46 5.31
N SER A 152 -6.08 20.54 5.83
CA SER A 152 -5.01 19.58 5.55
C SER A 152 -5.01 18.51 6.64
N LEU A 153 -5.14 17.25 6.26
CA LEU A 153 -5.18 16.12 7.18
C LEU A 153 -4.24 15.00 6.70
N ARG A 154 -3.43 14.47 7.63
CA ARG A 154 -2.59 13.28 7.41
C ARG A 154 -3.21 12.03 8.06
N SER A 155 -3.73 12.20 9.25
CA SER A 155 -4.18 11.18 10.18
C SER A 155 -5.56 10.59 9.85
N SER A 156 -6.08 9.74 10.74
CA SER A 156 -7.51 9.43 10.80
C SER A 156 -8.30 10.65 11.29
N VAL A 157 -9.61 10.61 11.12
CA VAL A 157 -10.53 11.64 11.64
C VAL A 157 -10.98 11.36 13.07
N ARG A 158 -10.41 10.36 13.73
CA ARG A 158 -10.72 10.10 15.14
C ARG A 158 -10.25 11.27 15.99
N PRO A 159 -11.12 11.86 16.81
CA PRO A 159 -10.72 12.93 17.72
C PRO A 159 -9.51 12.55 18.57
N HIS A 160 -8.60 13.49 18.74
CA HIS A 160 -7.33 13.27 19.40
C HIS A 160 -6.83 14.56 20.06
N ASP A 161 -6.50 14.46 21.32
CA ASP A 161 -5.82 15.49 22.11
C ASP A 161 -4.35 15.54 21.66
N SER A 162 -4.03 16.46 20.77
CA SER A 162 -2.73 16.50 20.11
C SER A 162 -1.69 17.29 20.91
N ASP A 163 -2.10 18.22 21.75
CA ASP A 163 -1.22 19.06 22.56
C ASP A 163 -1.11 18.59 24.02
N GLY A 164 -2.07 17.79 24.51
CA GLY A 164 -2.05 17.15 25.84
C GLY A 164 -2.76 17.96 26.91
N ASP A 165 -3.65 18.88 26.55
CA ASP A 165 -4.40 19.74 27.47
C ASP A 165 -5.67 19.04 28.04
N GLY A 166 -6.17 18.01 27.36
CA GLY A 166 -7.33 17.19 27.73
C GLY A 166 -8.59 17.47 26.93
N ALA A 167 -8.58 18.42 25.98
CA ALA A 167 -9.59 18.57 24.95
C ALA A 167 -9.18 17.76 23.68
N GLU A 168 -10.04 17.66 22.70
CA GLU A 168 -9.77 16.89 21.47
C GLU A 168 -10.22 17.73 20.27
N ASP A 169 -9.35 17.95 19.26
CA ASP A 169 -9.64 18.64 18.00
C ASP A 169 -10.18 20.07 18.18
N GLU A 170 -9.81 20.80 19.22
CA GLU A 170 -10.43 22.08 19.61
C GLU A 170 -9.86 23.30 18.90
N ASP A 171 -8.63 23.22 18.34
CA ASP A 171 -7.98 24.34 17.68
C ASP A 171 -7.51 24.01 16.24
N PRO A 172 -8.46 23.74 15.31
CA PRO A 172 -8.12 23.47 13.92
C PRO A 172 -7.85 24.78 13.15
N PRO A 173 -7.00 24.77 12.11
CA PRO A 173 -6.85 25.91 11.21
C PRO A 173 -8.13 26.23 10.45
N GLU A 174 -8.38 27.52 10.18
CA GLU A 174 -9.62 28.02 9.61
C GLU A 174 -9.39 28.96 8.43
N ASP A 175 -10.30 28.94 7.45
CA ASP A 175 -10.35 29.91 6.35
C ASP A 175 -11.05 31.19 6.86
N LEU A 176 -10.28 32.13 7.40
CA LEU A 176 -10.79 33.34 8.04
C LEU A 176 -11.29 34.39 7.05
N ASN A 177 -10.69 34.44 5.87
CA ASN A 177 -11.01 35.43 4.86
C ASN A 177 -12.11 34.97 3.89
N GLY A 178 -12.51 33.68 3.94
CA GLY A 178 -13.57 33.08 3.14
C GLY A 178 -13.21 32.89 1.66
N ASP A 179 -11.94 32.77 1.34
CA ASP A 179 -11.48 32.57 -0.04
C ASP A 179 -11.49 31.10 -0.50
N GLY A 180 -11.79 30.18 0.40
CA GLY A 180 -11.84 28.74 0.16
C GLY A 180 -10.51 28.02 0.40
N TYR A 181 -9.52 28.69 0.92
CA TYR A 181 -8.20 28.13 1.25
C TYR A 181 -7.84 28.43 2.70
N ILE A 182 -7.03 27.59 3.29
CA ILE A 182 -6.33 27.86 4.54
C ILE A 182 -4.87 28.10 4.17
N THR A 183 -4.41 29.34 4.37
CA THR A 183 -3.07 29.79 4.00
C THR A 183 -2.26 30.14 5.26
N MET A 184 -1.54 31.26 5.23
CA MET A 184 -0.73 31.73 6.34
C MET A 184 -1.20 33.11 6.77
N MET A 185 -1.01 33.43 8.06
CA MET A 185 -1.12 34.79 8.60
C MET A 185 0.27 35.31 8.89
N ARG A 186 0.54 36.59 8.59
CA ARG A 186 1.77 37.27 9.02
C ARG A 186 1.48 38.59 9.71
N ILE A 187 2.20 38.86 10.79
CA ILE A 187 2.09 40.10 11.55
C ILE A 187 3.45 40.79 11.55
N ARG A 188 3.46 42.12 11.43
CA ARG A 188 4.68 42.92 11.55
C ARG A 188 5.27 42.77 12.94
N ASP A 189 6.53 42.29 12.99
CA ASP A 189 7.24 42.06 14.23
C ASP A 189 8.75 42.16 14.00
N GLU A 190 9.38 43.17 14.58
CA GLU A 190 10.84 43.39 14.49
C GLU A 190 11.65 42.27 15.16
N MET A 191 11.03 41.49 16.05
CA MET A 191 11.62 40.33 16.69
C MET A 191 11.24 39.01 16.00
N GLY A 192 10.40 39.09 14.98
CA GLY A 192 9.91 37.94 14.22
C GLY A 192 11.02 37.10 13.59
N SER A 193 10.73 35.87 13.30
CA SER A 193 11.70 34.90 12.75
C SER A 193 11.87 34.99 11.22
N MET A 194 11.02 35.76 10.55
CA MET A 194 10.97 35.86 9.10
C MET A 194 11.25 37.28 8.61
N LYS A 195 11.79 37.38 7.42
CA LYS A 195 11.95 38.65 6.67
C LYS A 195 11.43 38.44 5.23
N THR A 196 11.11 39.54 4.57
CA THR A 196 10.69 39.53 3.16
C THR A 196 11.84 39.06 2.27
N HIS A 197 11.58 38.15 1.34
CA HIS A 197 12.61 37.67 0.42
C HIS A 197 13.07 38.80 -0.52
N PRO A 198 14.39 38.98 -0.73
CA PRO A 198 14.93 40.14 -1.46
C PRO A 198 14.57 40.15 -2.95
N GLU A 199 14.34 38.98 -3.57
CA GLU A 199 14.05 38.86 -5.01
C GLU A 199 12.55 38.88 -5.31
N ASP A 200 11.68 38.44 -4.38
CA ASP A 200 10.23 38.47 -4.55
C ASP A 200 9.53 38.79 -3.23
N SER A 201 8.89 39.95 -3.17
CA SER A 201 8.25 40.48 -1.95
C SER A 201 7.03 39.67 -1.47
N ARG A 202 6.55 38.75 -2.28
CA ARG A 202 5.49 37.80 -1.89
C ARG A 202 6.02 36.71 -0.95
N LEU A 203 7.31 36.38 -1.09
CA LEU A 203 7.97 35.32 -0.35
C LEU A 203 8.59 35.85 0.96
N MET A 204 8.77 34.94 1.88
CA MET A 204 9.46 35.18 3.14
C MET A 204 10.60 34.18 3.30
N GLU A 205 11.70 34.64 3.88
CA GLU A 205 12.80 33.77 4.26
C GLU A 205 13.11 33.90 5.75
N ARG A 206 13.70 32.87 6.32
CA ARG A 206 14.13 32.91 7.71
C ARG A 206 15.30 33.93 7.86
N ARG A 207 15.19 34.85 8.85
CA ARG A 207 16.28 35.79 9.14
C ARG A 207 17.50 35.05 9.68
N GLU A 208 18.68 35.62 9.45
CA GLU A 208 19.88 35.18 10.14
C GLU A 208 19.84 35.64 11.62
N GLU A 209 20.66 35.03 12.49
CA GLU A 209 20.60 35.24 13.93
C GLU A 209 20.86 36.71 14.32
N ASP A 210 21.72 37.41 13.57
CA ASP A 210 22.12 38.81 13.81
C ASP A 210 21.31 39.86 13.01
N GLU A 211 20.29 39.42 12.26
CA GLU A 211 19.44 40.32 11.47
C GLU A 211 18.13 40.67 12.20
N PRO A 212 17.56 41.86 12.00
CA PRO A 212 16.22 42.17 12.46
C PRO A 212 15.18 41.32 11.72
N GLY A 213 14.13 40.91 12.42
CA GLY A 213 12.97 40.30 11.81
C GLY A 213 12.04 41.35 11.20
N GLU A 214 11.11 40.89 10.39
CA GLU A 214 10.03 41.71 9.86
C GLU A 214 8.66 41.15 10.17
N TRP A 215 8.59 39.82 10.31
CA TRP A 215 7.33 39.08 10.41
C TRP A 215 7.41 37.94 11.40
N THR A 216 6.35 37.78 12.19
CA THR A 216 5.95 36.53 12.82
C THR A 216 4.85 35.93 11.99
N VAL A 217 4.86 34.59 11.78
CA VAL A 217 3.99 33.88 10.84
C VAL A 217 3.28 32.73 11.56
N TYR A 218 1.98 32.61 11.31
CA TYR A 218 1.13 31.56 11.82
C TYR A 218 0.40 30.86 10.66
N SER A 219 -0.13 29.67 10.87
CA SER A 219 -1.19 29.13 10.01
C SER A 219 -2.45 29.97 10.16
N GLU A 220 -3.26 30.07 9.13
CA GLU A 220 -4.52 30.81 9.17
C GLU A 220 -5.52 30.14 10.11
N GLY A 221 -6.08 30.88 11.08
CA GLY A 221 -7.03 30.41 12.09
C GLY A 221 -7.04 31.28 13.34
N LEU A 222 -7.81 30.90 14.34
CA LEU A 222 -7.94 31.54 15.64
C LEU A 222 -7.20 30.73 16.71
N ASP A 223 -7.04 31.29 17.91
CA ASP A 223 -6.67 30.60 19.14
C ASP A 223 -8.00 30.21 19.82
N ASN A 224 -8.55 29.06 19.44
CA ASN A 224 -9.93 28.69 19.82
C ASN A 224 -10.06 28.27 21.28
N ASP A 225 -8.99 27.83 21.93
CA ASP A 225 -8.97 27.40 23.33
C ASP A 225 -8.42 28.51 24.27
N GLY A 226 -7.71 29.52 23.74
CA GLY A 226 -7.20 30.68 24.46
C GLY A 226 -5.87 30.41 25.17
N ASP A 227 -5.07 29.45 24.74
CA ASP A 227 -3.77 29.08 25.34
C ASP A 227 -2.60 29.98 24.84
N GLY A 228 -2.84 30.79 23.79
CA GLY A 228 -1.86 31.70 23.18
C GLY A 228 -1.06 31.08 22.04
N ARG A 229 -1.40 29.89 21.61
CA ARG A 229 -0.91 29.27 20.37
C ARG A 229 -2.01 29.35 19.31
N PHE A 230 -1.69 28.91 18.10
CA PHE A 230 -2.64 28.96 16.99
C PHE A 230 -2.58 27.64 16.22
N ASN A 231 -3.71 26.97 16.13
CA ASN A 231 -3.92 25.79 15.28
C ASN A 231 -3.05 24.57 15.65
N GLU A 232 -2.78 24.32 16.94
CA GLU A 232 -1.93 23.20 17.37
C GLU A 232 -2.69 21.90 17.56
N ASP A 233 -4.00 21.91 17.75
CA ASP A 233 -4.85 20.71 17.85
C ASP A 233 -5.88 20.64 16.72
N SER A 234 -5.39 20.30 15.54
CA SER A 234 -6.19 20.11 14.35
C SER A 234 -6.97 18.80 14.40
N VAL A 235 -8.04 18.73 13.60
CA VAL A 235 -8.89 17.52 13.46
C VAL A 235 -8.05 16.26 13.28
N GLY A 236 -8.32 15.26 14.11
CA GLY A 236 -7.63 13.97 14.14
C GLY A 236 -6.23 14.07 14.77
N GLY A 237 -5.31 13.21 14.46
CA GLY A 237 -3.94 13.20 15.02
C GLY A 237 -3.39 11.78 15.09
N LEU A 238 -4.27 10.79 15.11
CA LEU A 238 -3.88 9.40 15.13
C LEU A 238 -3.39 8.96 13.75
N ASP A 239 -2.07 8.74 13.64
CA ASP A 239 -1.43 8.29 12.40
C ASP A 239 -1.62 6.79 12.19
N ILE A 240 -2.47 6.42 11.24
CA ILE A 240 -2.76 5.01 10.89
C ILE A 240 -1.46 4.25 10.56
N ASN A 241 -0.40 4.92 10.09
CA ASN A 241 0.91 4.32 9.86
C ASN A 241 1.84 4.35 11.09
N ARG A 242 1.27 4.48 12.29
CA ARG A 242 1.94 4.28 13.60
C ARG A 242 1.22 3.25 14.45
N ASN A 243 0.12 2.70 13.95
CA ASN A 243 -0.79 1.82 14.70
C ASN A 243 -0.58 0.32 14.42
N TRP A 244 0.47 -0.08 13.68
CA TRP A 244 0.76 -1.49 13.34
C TRP A 244 1.59 -2.18 14.42
N PRO A 245 1.42 -3.51 14.64
CA PRO A 245 2.03 -4.20 15.77
C PRO A 245 3.56 -4.27 15.80
N SER A 246 4.21 -4.23 14.62
CA SER A 246 5.67 -4.32 14.56
C SER A 246 6.31 -3.14 15.28
N ARG A 247 6.98 -3.42 16.40
CA ARG A 247 7.69 -2.42 17.21
C ARG A 247 6.84 -1.22 17.61
N TRP A 248 5.57 -1.41 17.73
CA TRP A 248 4.66 -0.36 18.20
C TRP A 248 5.15 0.21 19.54
N GLN A 249 5.05 1.53 19.68
CA GLN A 249 5.40 2.26 20.88
C GLN A 249 4.19 3.05 21.38
N GLN A 250 4.18 3.32 22.67
CA GLN A 250 3.12 4.11 23.30
C GLN A 250 3.14 5.56 22.82
N GLU A 251 2.00 6.24 22.93
CA GLU A 251 1.77 7.60 22.44
C GLU A 251 2.86 8.61 22.83
N TYR A 252 3.33 8.55 24.08
CA TYR A 252 4.38 9.47 24.58
C TYR A 252 5.79 9.20 23.99
N ILE A 253 6.00 8.06 23.31
CA ILE A 253 7.24 7.75 22.58
C ILE A 253 7.05 7.98 21.08
N GLN A 254 5.91 7.53 20.54
CA GLN A 254 5.54 7.66 19.14
C GLN A 254 4.17 8.33 19.03
N ARG A 255 4.17 9.65 18.85
CA ARG A 255 2.94 10.43 18.68
C ARG A 255 2.09 9.87 17.54
N GLY A 256 0.78 9.82 17.73
CA GLY A 256 -0.19 9.30 16.79
C GLY A 256 -0.28 7.78 16.72
N SER A 257 0.34 7.04 17.67
CA SER A 257 0.36 5.57 17.64
C SER A 257 -0.94 4.92 18.12
N GLY A 258 -1.79 5.68 18.80
CA GLY A 258 -3.04 5.20 19.38
C GLY A 258 -2.88 4.42 20.68
N ARG A 259 -4.00 3.99 21.24
CA ARG A 259 -4.05 3.37 22.58
C ARG A 259 -3.38 2.00 22.65
N TYR A 260 -3.38 1.26 21.55
CA TYR A 260 -2.74 -0.07 21.39
C TYR A 260 -2.61 -0.40 19.90
N PRO A 261 -1.74 -1.35 19.52
CA PRO A 261 -1.60 -1.74 18.11
C PRO A 261 -2.91 -2.25 17.53
N LEU A 262 -3.26 -1.83 16.32
CA LEU A 262 -4.54 -2.15 15.65
C LEU A 262 -5.76 -1.63 16.45
N SER A 263 -5.62 -0.50 17.15
CA SER A 263 -6.76 0.18 17.78
C SER A 263 -7.72 0.75 16.74
N GLU A 264 -7.19 1.14 15.59
CA GLU A 264 -8.00 1.71 14.52
C GLU A 264 -8.71 0.63 13.71
N PRO A 265 -10.00 0.86 13.36
CA PRO A 265 -10.78 -0.13 12.61
C PRO A 265 -10.17 -0.42 11.24
N GLU A 266 -9.57 0.57 10.58
CA GLU A 266 -8.92 0.45 9.28
C GLU A 266 -7.71 -0.50 9.36
N THR A 267 -6.81 -0.29 10.31
CA THR A 267 -5.62 -1.13 10.48
C THR A 267 -5.99 -2.56 10.86
N ARG A 268 -7.00 -2.70 11.73
CA ARG A 268 -7.51 -4.02 12.17
C ARG A 268 -8.12 -4.79 11.01
N ALA A 269 -8.99 -4.15 10.23
CA ALA A 269 -9.65 -4.78 9.09
C ALA A 269 -8.65 -5.30 8.04
N VAL A 270 -7.64 -4.48 7.71
CA VAL A 270 -6.57 -4.89 6.79
C VAL A 270 -5.73 -6.02 7.36
N ALA A 271 -5.36 -5.95 8.66
CA ALA A 271 -4.58 -7.01 9.30
C ALA A 271 -5.34 -8.35 9.32
N GLU A 272 -6.62 -8.34 9.69
CA GLU A 272 -7.48 -9.53 9.67
C GLU A 272 -7.63 -10.12 8.27
N PHE A 273 -7.81 -9.27 7.25
CA PHE A 273 -7.87 -9.70 5.86
C PHE A 273 -6.57 -10.37 5.43
N LEU A 274 -5.41 -9.76 5.69
CA LEU A 274 -4.11 -10.31 5.30
C LEU A 274 -3.76 -11.60 6.05
N PHE A 275 -4.16 -11.74 7.32
CA PHE A 275 -4.04 -13.01 8.04
C PHE A 275 -4.93 -14.11 7.46
N ALA A 276 -6.13 -13.77 6.96
CA ALA A 276 -7.01 -14.72 6.27
C ALA A 276 -6.53 -15.06 4.84
N HIS A 277 -5.58 -14.27 4.29
CA HIS A 277 -5.03 -14.47 2.94
C HIS A 277 -3.51 -14.75 2.99
N PRO A 278 -3.10 -15.87 3.60
CA PRO A 278 -1.70 -16.22 3.78
C PRO A 278 -0.93 -16.44 2.47
N ASN A 279 -1.62 -16.51 1.34
CA ASN A 279 -1.04 -16.60 0.00
C ASN A 279 -0.41 -15.27 -0.49
N VAL A 280 -0.61 -14.15 0.20
CA VAL A 280 0.02 -12.86 -0.15
C VAL A 280 1.53 -12.94 0.02
N THR A 281 2.28 -12.59 -1.03
CA THR A 281 3.74 -12.70 -1.12
C THR A 281 4.47 -11.36 -1.05
N GLY A 282 3.75 -10.27 -1.17
CA GLY A 282 4.31 -8.93 -1.08
C GLY A 282 3.23 -7.86 -0.94
N LEU A 283 3.66 -6.68 -0.51
CA LEU A 283 2.80 -5.56 -0.21
C LEU A 283 3.42 -4.25 -0.71
N VAL A 284 2.60 -3.40 -1.35
CA VAL A 284 2.95 -2.01 -1.64
C VAL A 284 1.91 -1.09 -1.00
N ASN A 285 2.37 -0.27 -0.08
CA ASN A 285 1.59 0.79 0.55
C ASN A 285 2.01 2.12 -0.09
N HIS A 286 1.15 2.69 -0.94
CA HIS A 286 1.47 3.89 -1.72
C HIS A 286 1.30 5.14 -0.88
N HIS A 287 2.39 5.91 -0.74
CA HIS A 287 2.48 7.17 -0.03
C HIS A 287 2.82 8.34 -0.96
N MET A 288 2.89 9.55 -0.39
CA MET A 288 3.26 10.77 -1.11
C MET A 288 4.31 11.59 -0.37
N ALA A 289 4.95 12.47 -1.16
CA ALA A 289 5.93 13.46 -0.76
C ALA A 289 7.38 12.96 -0.65
N GLY A 290 8.06 12.82 -1.80
CA GLY A 290 9.50 12.64 -1.76
C GLY A 290 10.20 12.05 -2.97
N ASN A 291 9.56 11.33 -3.87
CA ASN A 291 10.18 10.62 -5.00
C ASN A 291 11.29 9.63 -4.58
N PHE A 292 11.01 8.82 -3.58
CA PHE A 292 11.92 7.75 -3.14
C PHE A 292 11.14 6.50 -2.71
N LEU A 293 11.85 5.40 -2.55
CA LEU A 293 11.29 4.12 -2.15
C LEU A 293 11.77 3.74 -0.74
N TYR A 294 10.84 3.54 0.19
CA TYR A 294 11.14 2.96 1.50
C TYR A 294 11.00 1.45 1.51
N ARG A 295 11.77 0.80 2.38
CA ARG A 295 11.68 -0.60 2.74
C ARG A 295 11.97 -0.82 4.23
N PRO A 296 11.61 -1.96 4.83
CA PRO A 296 12.07 -2.33 6.16
C PRO A 296 13.59 -2.55 6.21
N PRO A 297 14.23 -2.40 7.40
CA PRO A 297 13.63 -1.79 8.57
C PRO A 297 13.53 -0.28 8.38
N THR A 298 12.50 0.32 8.95
CA THR A 298 12.30 1.77 8.88
C THR A 298 13.08 2.53 9.96
N ASN A 299 13.74 1.80 10.87
CA ASN A 299 14.61 2.34 11.92
C ASN A 299 15.79 1.40 12.19
N LEU A 300 16.84 1.91 12.80
CA LEU A 300 17.95 1.14 13.36
C LEU A 300 17.62 0.79 14.81
N TRP A 301 16.69 -0.12 15.01
CA TRP A 301 16.38 -0.57 16.34
C TRP A 301 17.50 -1.48 16.87
N VAL A 302 17.92 -1.24 18.09
CA VAL A 302 18.84 -2.11 18.84
C VAL A 302 18.04 -2.70 19.98
N ASP A 303 17.98 -4.01 20.08
CA ASP A 303 17.34 -4.68 21.20
C ASP A 303 17.97 -4.22 22.52
N PRO A 304 17.21 -3.61 23.43
CA PRO A 304 17.75 -3.05 24.67
C PRO A 304 18.26 -4.13 25.64
N VAL A 305 17.88 -5.39 25.46
CA VAL A 305 18.28 -6.51 26.31
C VAL A 305 19.48 -7.25 25.75
N THR A 306 19.45 -7.56 24.44
CA THR A 306 20.51 -8.35 23.79
C THR A 306 21.59 -7.50 23.15
N GLY A 307 21.32 -6.23 22.86
CA GLY A 307 22.20 -5.36 22.09
C GLY A 307 22.28 -5.71 20.59
N GLU A 308 21.48 -6.67 20.14
CA GLU A 308 21.42 -7.05 18.74
C GLU A 308 20.78 -5.96 17.89
N LYS A 309 21.40 -5.70 16.74
CA LYS A 309 20.85 -4.78 15.74
C LYS A 309 19.91 -5.53 14.84
N ASP A 310 18.83 -4.85 14.48
CA ASP A 310 17.89 -5.37 13.52
C ASP A 310 18.43 -5.24 12.09
N GLU A 311 19.01 -6.31 11.60
CA GLU A 311 19.60 -6.38 10.27
C GLU A 311 18.74 -7.21 9.31
N ILE A 312 18.53 -6.68 8.11
CA ILE A 312 17.90 -7.46 7.04
C ILE A 312 18.86 -8.56 6.61
N PRO A 313 18.41 -9.83 6.56
CA PRO A 313 19.22 -10.93 6.08
C PRO A 313 19.82 -10.63 4.69
N PRO A 314 21.10 -10.99 4.42
CA PRO A 314 21.75 -10.68 3.13
C PRO A 314 21.04 -11.21 1.88
N ALA A 315 20.25 -12.27 2.02
CA ALA A 315 19.43 -12.79 0.92
C ALA A 315 18.27 -11.85 0.59
N ASP A 316 17.63 -11.29 1.61
CA ASP A 316 16.51 -10.35 1.46
C ASP A 316 17.02 -8.98 0.97
N GLU A 317 18.18 -8.54 1.49
CA GLU A 317 18.85 -7.32 1.03
C GLU A 317 19.13 -7.35 -0.47
N ARG A 318 19.61 -8.49 -1.01
CA ARG A 318 19.82 -8.63 -2.45
C ARG A 318 18.53 -8.51 -3.26
N ASN A 319 17.43 -9.08 -2.79
CA ASN A 319 16.14 -8.97 -3.48
C ASN A 319 15.61 -7.54 -3.40
N TYR A 320 15.72 -6.89 -2.25
CA TYR A 320 15.39 -5.48 -2.10
C TYR A 320 16.17 -4.60 -3.10
N GLN A 321 17.47 -4.87 -3.27
CA GLN A 321 18.28 -4.10 -4.22
C GLN A 321 17.85 -4.34 -5.68
N VAL A 322 17.62 -5.59 -6.09
CA VAL A 322 17.16 -5.92 -7.45
C VAL A 322 15.83 -5.22 -7.77
N PHE A 323 14.89 -5.24 -6.82
CA PHE A 323 13.61 -4.59 -7.01
C PHE A 323 13.75 -3.06 -7.04
N SER A 324 14.59 -2.47 -6.19
CA SER A 324 14.87 -1.04 -6.19
C SER A 324 15.52 -0.56 -7.49
N ASP A 325 16.46 -1.34 -8.03
CA ASP A 325 17.11 -1.03 -9.32
C ASP A 325 16.05 -1.03 -10.45
N LYS A 326 15.11 -1.98 -10.41
CA LYS A 326 14.02 -2.05 -11.38
C LYS A 326 13.02 -0.89 -11.23
N TYR A 327 12.73 -0.47 -10.00
CA TYR A 327 11.93 0.74 -9.75
C TYR A 327 12.59 1.97 -10.38
N SER A 328 13.89 2.16 -10.13
CA SER A 328 14.66 3.27 -10.70
C SER A 328 14.69 3.24 -12.24
N GLU A 329 14.80 2.03 -12.83
CA GLU A 329 14.73 1.83 -14.29
C GLU A 329 13.37 2.25 -14.86
N ILE A 330 12.26 1.82 -14.22
CA ILE A 330 10.89 2.13 -14.67
C ILE A 330 10.61 3.63 -14.61
N LEU A 331 11.14 4.32 -13.60
CA LEU A 331 10.89 5.74 -13.37
C LEU A 331 11.83 6.69 -14.16
N ASN A 332 12.60 6.18 -15.12
CA ASN A 332 13.44 6.86 -16.12
C ASN A 332 13.78 8.32 -15.79
N GLY A 333 14.95 8.56 -15.14
CA GLY A 333 15.51 9.89 -14.95
C GLY A 333 14.81 10.79 -13.92
N GLN A 334 13.80 10.28 -13.22
CA GLN A 334 13.34 10.97 -12.01
C GLN A 334 14.31 10.68 -10.86
N PRO A 335 14.65 11.67 -10.02
CA PRO A 335 15.53 11.45 -8.89
C PRO A 335 14.83 10.55 -7.87
N VAL A 336 15.04 9.25 -8.02
CA VAL A 336 14.61 8.27 -7.03
C VAL A 336 15.74 8.16 -6.03
N ARG A 337 15.51 8.60 -4.81
CA ARG A 337 16.44 8.32 -3.72
C ARG A 337 16.47 6.80 -3.54
N LYS A 338 17.66 6.20 -3.75
CA LYS A 338 17.89 4.77 -3.46
C LYS A 338 17.30 4.44 -2.09
N VAL A 339 16.70 3.27 -2.01
CA VAL A 339 16.13 2.69 -0.81
C VAL A 339 16.81 3.20 0.45
N MET A 340 16.08 3.93 1.28
CA MET A 340 16.56 4.36 2.59
C MET A 340 16.53 3.16 3.53
N GLY A 341 17.51 2.28 3.40
CA GLY A 341 17.62 1.06 4.17
C GLY A 341 18.71 1.05 5.23
N ARG A 342 19.36 2.17 5.44
CA ARG A 342 20.26 2.37 6.58
C ARG A 342 20.00 3.75 7.15
N GLY A 343 19.25 3.75 8.24
CA GLY A 343 19.14 4.87 9.12
C GLY A 343 18.70 6.16 8.45
N ARG A 344 17.51 6.63 8.77
CA ARG A 344 17.30 8.07 8.74
C ARG A 344 18.48 8.71 9.46
N PRO A 345 18.92 9.89 9.01
CA PRO A 345 19.85 10.68 9.82
C PRO A 345 19.31 10.75 11.26
N PRO A 346 20.16 10.76 12.29
CA PRO A 346 19.74 10.82 13.69
C PRO A 346 18.75 11.94 14.01
N SER A 347 18.65 12.95 13.14
CA SER A 347 17.75 14.09 13.25
C SER A 347 16.26 13.78 13.15
N TYR A 348 15.84 12.60 12.61
CA TYR A 348 14.42 12.26 12.44
C TYR A 348 13.89 11.21 13.41
N GLY A 349 14.73 10.66 14.29
CA GLY A 349 14.35 9.61 15.22
C GLY A 349 13.98 8.27 14.55
N ALA A 350 13.68 7.28 15.36
CA ALA A 350 13.12 6.01 14.90
C ALA A 350 11.62 6.16 14.64
N ILE A 351 11.10 5.44 13.65
CA ILE A 351 9.67 5.39 13.32
C ILE A 351 9.16 3.99 13.65
N PHE A 352 8.14 3.91 14.48
CA PHE A 352 7.58 2.67 15.01
C PHE A 352 6.14 2.46 14.52
N GLY A 353 5.68 1.21 14.59
CA GLY A 353 4.29 0.87 14.29
C GLY A 353 3.88 1.12 12.84
N VAL A 354 4.77 0.87 11.87
CA VAL A 354 4.49 1.11 10.44
C VAL A 354 4.06 -0.17 9.73
N MET A 355 3.17 -0.04 8.75
CA MET A 355 2.59 -1.16 7.98
C MET A 355 3.65 -2.04 7.31
N ILE A 356 4.64 -1.44 6.65
CA ILE A 356 5.67 -2.22 5.95
C ILE A 356 6.60 -2.99 6.91
N GLY A 357 6.88 -2.45 8.09
CA GLY A 357 7.60 -3.17 9.15
C GLY A 357 6.81 -4.39 9.61
N TRP A 358 5.51 -4.19 9.88
CA TRP A 358 4.62 -5.28 10.26
C TRP A 358 4.52 -6.37 9.18
N ALA A 359 4.35 -6.00 7.92
CA ALA A 359 4.25 -6.97 6.83
C ALA A 359 5.52 -7.81 6.68
N TYR A 360 6.70 -7.19 6.82
CA TYR A 360 7.97 -7.91 6.77
C TYR A 360 8.18 -8.81 7.99
N ASP A 361 7.93 -8.30 9.21
CA ASP A 361 8.20 -9.00 10.46
C ASP A 361 7.19 -10.12 10.74
N HIS A 362 5.88 -9.84 10.56
CA HIS A 362 4.81 -10.77 10.96
C HIS A 362 4.30 -11.65 9.81
N LEU A 363 4.21 -11.12 8.57
CA LEU A 363 3.75 -11.89 7.42
C LEU A 363 4.92 -12.53 6.65
N GLY A 364 6.17 -12.11 6.92
CA GLY A 364 7.37 -12.63 6.27
C GLY A 364 7.44 -12.32 4.77
N ILE A 365 6.88 -11.20 4.33
CA ILE A 365 6.76 -10.80 2.92
C ILE A 365 7.57 -9.54 2.61
N PHE A 366 7.95 -9.36 1.34
CA PHE A 366 8.54 -8.09 0.90
C PHE A 366 7.49 -6.99 0.92
N SER A 367 7.87 -5.83 1.45
CA SER A 367 6.99 -4.69 1.61
C SER A 367 7.67 -3.39 1.21
N TRP A 368 6.92 -2.45 0.65
CA TRP A 368 7.42 -1.25 0.01
C TRP A 368 6.53 -0.05 0.28
N VAL A 369 7.16 1.11 0.43
CA VAL A 369 6.49 2.41 0.40
C VAL A 369 7.13 3.26 -0.69
N PRO A 370 6.55 3.38 -1.87
CA PRO A 370 6.89 4.45 -2.79
C PRO A 370 6.32 5.77 -2.24
N GLU A 371 7.20 6.72 -1.94
CA GLU A 371 6.86 8.10 -1.62
C GLU A 371 6.75 8.88 -2.93
N MET A 372 5.53 9.07 -3.39
CA MET A 372 5.22 9.59 -4.72
C MET A 372 4.92 11.09 -4.69
N GLY A 373 5.03 11.75 -5.83
CA GLY A 373 4.72 13.16 -5.98
C GLY A 373 5.81 14.08 -5.44
N SER A 374 6.17 15.05 -6.26
CA SER A 374 7.15 16.09 -5.96
C SER A 374 7.00 17.22 -6.96
N LEU A 375 7.36 18.42 -6.58
CA LEU A 375 7.44 19.55 -7.49
C LEU A 375 8.70 19.53 -8.37
N VAL A 376 9.72 18.74 -8.01
CA VAL A 376 10.99 18.65 -8.77
C VAL A 376 10.79 18.44 -10.27
N PRO A 377 9.91 17.53 -10.76
CA PRO A 377 9.70 17.36 -12.20
C PRO A 377 9.04 18.57 -12.88
N TYR A 378 8.53 19.52 -12.13
CA TYR A 378 7.76 20.65 -12.63
C TYR A 378 8.55 21.95 -12.59
N CYS A 379 9.28 22.22 -11.50
CA CYS A 379 9.86 23.52 -11.25
C CYS A 379 11.27 23.52 -10.64
N ASP A 380 12.00 22.42 -10.71
CA ASP A 380 13.44 22.39 -10.41
C ASP A 380 14.19 22.91 -11.67
N TYR A 381 14.41 24.22 -11.74
CA TYR A 381 14.96 24.87 -12.93
C TYR A 381 16.48 24.82 -12.99
N ASP A 382 17.16 24.63 -11.88
CA ASP A 382 18.62 24.52 -11.79
C ASP A 382 19.12 23.07 -11.72
N GLU A 383 18.18 22.10 -11.70
CA GLU A 383 18.43 20.67 -11.71
C GLU A 383 19.25 20.16 -10.50
N ASP A 384 19.15 20.85 -9.35
CA ASP A 384 19.85 20.45 -8.12
C ASP A 384 19.11 19.36 -7.31
N GLY A 385 17.90 18.99 -7.74
CA GLY A 385 17.02 17.98 -7.14
C GLY A 385 16.21 18.52 -5.96
N ARG A 386 16.07 19.83 -5.84
CA ARG A 386 15.26 20.52 -4.85
C ARG A 386 14.37 21.53 -5.56
N VAL A 387 13.42 22.09 -4.85
CA VAL A 387 12.60 23.20 -5.31
C VAL A 387 12.61 24.26 -4.22
N THR A 388 13.08 25.42 -4.57
CA THR A 388 13.05 26.62 -3.73
C THR A 388 11.70 27.34 -3.85
N ASP A 389 11.38 28.21 -2.89
CA ASP A 389 10.16 29.03 -2.97
C ASP A 389 10.18 29.97 -4.19
N LEU A 390 11.36 30.44 -4.61
CA LEU A 390 11.53 31.22 -5.85
C LEU A 390 11.19 30.41 -7.11
N GLU A 391 11.62 29.18 -7.19
CA GLU A 391 11.30 28.32 -8.32
C GLU A 391 9.82 27.93 -8.32
N GLN A 392 9.26 27.66 -7.14
CA GLN A 392 7.83 27.36 -7.01
C GLN A 392 6.97 28.56 -7.42
N ILE A 393 7.29 29.78 -6.99
CA ILE A 393 6.52 30.97 -7.36
C ILE A 393 6.67 31.29 -8.85
N ARG A 394 7.86 31.12 -9.43
CA ARG A 394 8.09 31.25 -10.86
C ARG A 394 7.23 30.28 -11.66
N TRP A 395 7.24 28.99 -11.29
CA TRP A 395 6.39 27.98 -11.94
C TRP A 395 4.90 28.31 -11.79
N ASN A 396 4.48 28.79 -10.61
CA ASN A 396 3.12 29.22 -10.38
C ASN A 396 2.70 30.34 -11.34
N ASP A 397 3.56 31.34 -11.53
CA ASP A 397 3.30 32.48 -12.39
C ASP A 397 3.33 32.11 -13.88
N GLU A 398 4.35 31.36 -14.32
CA GLU A 398 4.60 31.05 -15.73
C GLU A 398 3.71 29.91 -16.26
N GLU A 399 3.44 28.88 -15.48
CA GLU A 399 2.76 27.67 -15.94
C GLU A 399 1.37 27.46 -15.30
N MET A 400 1.15 27.96 -14.07
CA MET A 400 -0.08 27.70 -13.31
C MET A 400 -1.04 28.89 -13.25
N ASN A 401 -0.73 30.00 -13.94
CA ASN A 401 -1.53 31.23 -13.95
C ASN A 401 -1.80 31.81 -12.55
N GLY A 402 -0.84 31.74 -11.65
CA GLY A 402 -0.93 32.29 -10.29
C GLY A 402 -1.77 31.50 -9.29
N ARG A 403 -2.35 30.35 -9.66
CA ARG A 403 -3.40 29.66 -8.88
C ARG A 403 -2.93 29.07 -7.54
N PHE A 404 -1.62 28.84 -7.36
CA PHE A 404 -1.07 28.26 -6.15
C PHE A 404 -0.48 29.29 -5.18
N PHE A 405 -0.86 30.54 -5.32
CA PHE A 405 -0.48 31.61 -4.40
C PHE A 405 -1.62 32.60 -4.23
N VAL A 406 -1.95 32.92 -2.98
CA VAL A 406 -2.87 34.00 -2.61
C VAL A 406 -2.03 35.20 -2.23
N ASP A 407 -2.28 36.36 -2.87
CA ASP A 407 -1.58 37.59 -2.53
C ASP A 407 -1.91 38.02 -1.11
N TRP A 408 -0.89 38.48 -0.38
CA TRP A 408 -1.05 38.98 0.99
C TRP A 408 -2.04 40.13 1.05
N ALA A 409 -3.12 39.96 1.81
CA ALA A 409 -4.18 40.93 1.98
C ALA A 409 -4.37 41.28 3.46
N PRO A 410 -4.60 42.59 3.80
CA PRO A 410 -4.87 42.99 5.17
C PRO A 410 -6.15 42.33 5.71
N TYR A 411 -6.08 41.86 6.95
CA TYR A 411 -7.20 41.30 7.70
C TYR A 411 -7.19 41.80 9.15
N ASP A 412 -8.34 42.11 9.70
CA ASP A 412 -8.49 42.53 11.10
C ASP A 412 -8.78 41.30 11.97
N HIS A 413 -7.71 40.65 12.45
CA HIS A 413 -7.79 39.47 13.28
C HIS A 413 -8.26 39.80 14.70
N PRO A 414 -9.23 39.07 15.28
CA PRO A 414 -9.83 39.43 16.56
C PRO A 414 -8.84 39.47 17.75
N GLU A 415 -7.79 38.65 17.72
CA GLU A 415 -6.81 38.52 18.80
C GLU A 415 -5.49 39.22 18.46
N LEU A 416 -4.98 39.06 17.23
CA LEU A 416 -3.70 39.60 16.79
C LEU A 416 -3.79 41.06 16.26
N GLY A 417 -5.03 41.55 16.04
CA GLY A 417 -5.25 42.86 15.42
C GLY A 417 -4.96 42.81 13.91
N LYS A 418 -4.13 43.76 13.39
CA LYS A 418 -3.89 43.81 11.94
C LYS A 418 -2.86 42.78 11.51
N VAL A 419 -3.29 41.83 10.71
CA VAL A 419 -2.46 40.80 10.05
C VAL A 419 -2.59 40.90 8.54
N GLU A 420 -1.77 40.19 7.81
CA GLU A 420 -1.97 39.91 6.38
C GLU A 420 -2.16 38.40 6.19
N ILE A 421 -3.21 37.99 5.44
CA ILE A 421 -3.49 36.59 5.08
C ILE A 421 -3.07 36.37 3.63
N GLY A 422 -2.40 35.23 3.32
CA GLY A 422 -1.93 34.87 2.01
C GLY A 422 -0.85 33.81 2.03
N GLY A 423 -0.17 33.65 0.90
CA GLY A 423 0.92 32.67 0.76
C GLY A 423 0.58 31.50 -0.17
N PHE A 424 1.41 30.47 -0.15
CA PHE A 424 1.22 29.29 -1.01
C PHE A 424 -0.02 28.47 -0.64
N VAL A 425 -0.78 28.13 -1.67
CA VAL A 425 -1.93 27.21 -1.60
C VAL A 425 -1.44 25.79 -1.90
N ARG A 426 -1.67 24.86 -1.00
CA ARG A 426 -1.27 23.46 -1.16
C ARG A 426 -2.31 22.62 -1.89
N LYS A 427 -3.55 23.07 -1.94
CA LYS A 427 -4.69 22.41 -2.59
C LYS A 427 -5.47 23.41 -3.41
N LEU A 428 -5.82 23.04 -4.64
CA LEU A 428 -6.71 23.82 -5.49
C LEU A 428 -8.11 23.24 -5.47
N TYR A 429 -9.12 24.09 -5.23
CA TYR A 429 -10.50 23.70 -5.38
C TYR A 429 -10.88 23.59 -6.86
N ASN A 430 -11.52 22.48 -7.20
CA ASN A 430 -12.07 22.23 -8.52
C ASN A 430 -13.61 22.22 -8.46
N PRO A 431 -14.30 23.28 -8.94
CA PRO A 431 -15.76 23.38 -8.85
C PRO A 431 -16.50 22.34 -9.71
N GLN A 432 -15.88 21.76 -10.72
CA GLN A 432 -16.49 20.71 -11.55
C GLN A 432 -16.70 19.41 -10.77
N TYR A 433 -15.80 19.11 -9.85
CA TYR A 433 -15.80 17.87 -9.06
C TYR A 433 -16.10 18.13 -7.57
N GLU A 434 -16.35 19.40 -7.21
CA GLU A 434 -16.57 19.83 -5.82
C GLU A 434 -15.51 19.25 -4.86
N SER A 435 -14.24 19.26 -5.30
CA SER A 435 -13.12 18.64 -4.58
C SER A 435 -11.83 19.42 -4.75
N TYR A 436 -10.89 19.19 -3.81
CA TYR A 436 -9.56 19.77 -3.85
C TYR A 436 -8.55 18.86 -4.55
N THR A 437 -7.64 19.45 -5.31
CA THR A 437 -6.51 18.78 -5.95
C THR A 437 -5.20 19.19 -5.29
N ASN A 438 -4.40 18.21 -4.89
CA ASN A 438 -3.09 18.45 -4.28
C ASN A 438 -2.08 18.99 -5.30
N ILE A 439 -1.29 20.01 -4.93
CA ILE A 439 -0.26 20.61 -5.79
C ILE A 439 0.80 19.59 -6.23
N LEU A 440 1.15 18.61 -5.38
CA LEU A 440 2.16 17.59 -5.68
C LEU A 440 1.71 16.56 -6.72
N CYS A 441 0.44 16.51 -7.04
CA CYS A 441 -0.16 15.57 -7.98
C CYS A 441 -1.13 16.28 -8.95
N THR A 442 -0.68 17.40 -9.52
CA THR A 442 -1.48 18.16 -10.48
C THR A 442 -1.80 17.32 -11.70
N PRO A 443 -3.09 17.09 -12.03
CA PRO A 443 -3.49 16.32 -13.19
C PRO A 443 -2.92 16.87 -14.51
N GLY A 444 -2.53 15.96 -15.40
CA GLY A 444 -1.95 16.32 -16.71
C GLY A 444 -1.08 15.21 -17.29
N PRO A 445 -0.38 15.46 -18.39
CA PRO A 445 0.42 14.43 -19.07
C PRO A 445 1.52 13.82 -18.18
N LYS A 446 2.23 14.64 -17.39
CA LYS A 446 3.26 14.17 -16.43
C LYS A 446 2.64 13.29 -15.34
N TYR A 447 1.46 13.65 -14.85
CA TYR A 447 0.74 12.86 -13.84
C TYR A 447 0.34 11.49 -14.39
N ASN A 448 -0.25 11.42 -15.59
CA ASN A 448 -0.64 10.16 -16.22
C ASN A 448 0.56 9.23 -16.48
N ASP A 449 1.66 9.76 -17.04
CA ASP A 449 2.92 8.99 -17.21
C ASP A 449 3.43 8.42 -15.86
N PHE A 450 3.30 9.20 -14.80
CA PHE A 450 3.69 8.79 -13.47
C PHE A 450 2.82 7.62 -12.94
N LEU A 451 1.49 7.71 -13.10
CA LEU A 451 0.56 6.63 -12.73
C LEU A 451 0.86 5.34 -13.50
N GLU A 452 1.14 5.45 -14.81
CA GLU A 452 1.51 4.30 -15.63
C GLU A 452 2.82 3.64 -15.20
N LYS A 453 3.83 4.42 -14.84
CA LYS A 453 5.11 3.90 -14.34
C LYS A 453 4.94 3.15 -13.02
N HIS A 454 4.18 3.70 -12.08
CA HIS A 454 3.88 3.00 -10.81
C HIS A 454 3.03 1.75 -11.03
N THR A 455 2.06 1.79 -11.94
CA THR A 455 1.30 0.59 -12.34
C THR A 455 2.24 -0.50 -12.89
N ARG A 456 3.16 -0.16 -13.79
CA ARG A 456 4.17 -1.12 -14.30
C ARG A 456 5.03 -1.71 -13.20
N TRP A 457 5.39 -0.91 -12.19
CA TRP A 457 6.09 -1.37 -11.00
C TRP A 457 5.25 -2.39 -10.21
N ASN A 458 3.98 -2.10 -9.94
CA ASN A 458 3.06 -3.00 -9.25
C ASN A 458 2.95 -4.35 -9.97
N LEU A 459 2.76 -4.34 -11.30
CA LEU A 459 2.68 -5.56 -12.10
C LEU A 459 4.00 -6.34 -12.10
N TYR A 460 5.13 -5.66 -12.17
CA TYR A 460 6.44 -6.28 -12.05
C TYR A 460 6.60 -7.03 -10.73
N LEU A 461 6.29 -6.39 -9.61
CA LEU A 461 6.39 -7.02 -8.29
C LEU A 461 5.50 -8.26 -8.16
N ALA A 462 4.25 -8.18 -8.62
CA ALA A 462 3.33 -9.31 -8.58
C ALA A 462 3.85 -10.52 -9.36
N ARG A 463 4.53 -10.29 -10.50
CA ARG A 463 5.17 -11.35 -11.31
C ARG A 463 6.35 -12.01 -10.60
N MET A 464 7.01 -11.32 -9.67
CA MET A 464 8.17 -11.87 -8.92
C MET A 464 7.76 -12.89 -7.86
N SER A 465 6.48 -13.06 -7.58
CA SER A 465 5.98 -14.07 -6.62
C SER A 465 6.45 -15.48 -6.94
N PRO A 466 6.72 -16.32 -5.93
CA PRO A 466 7.05 -17.73 -6.16
C PRO A 466 5.90 -18.48 -6.82
N MET A 467 6.19 -19.57 -7.52
CA MET A 467 5.16 -20.40 -8.15
C MET A 467 5.62 -21.84 -8.28
N ILE A 468 5.00 -22.78 -7.56
CA ILE A 468 5.33 -24.18 -7.69
C ILE A 468 4.68 -24.82 -8.92
N LYS A 469 5.41 -25.75 -9.55
CA LYS A 469 4.92 -26.64 -10.60
C LYS A 469 5.35 -28.07 -10.32
N ILE A 470 4.46 -29.03 -10.62
CA ILE A 470 4.84 -30.42 -10.80
C ILE A 470 5.28 -30.54 -12.26
N THR A 471 6.60 -30.60 -12.50
CA THR A 471 7.20 -30.59 -13.84
C THR A 471 7.08 -31.94 -14.51
N GLU A 472 7.14 -33.02 -13.73
CA GLU A 472 7.05 -34.38 -14.23
C GLU A 472 6.40 -35.30 -13.21
N VAL A 473 5.64 -36.30 -13.68
CA VAL A 473 5.19 -37.46 -12.90
C VAL A 473 5.40 -38.69 -13.74
N LYS A 474 6.16 -39.67 -13.21
CA LYS A 474 6.39 -40.99 -13.83
C LYS A 474 5.74 -42.08 -13.03
N ALA A 475 5.32 -43.13 -13.72
CA ALA A 475 4.81 -44.38 -13.14
C ALA A 475 5.52 -45.56 -13.81
N ASP A 476 6.60 -46.05 -13.18
CA ASP A 476 7.40 -47.17 -13.69
C ASP A 476 6.86 -48.48 -13.12
N LYS A 477 6.49 -49.40 -14.01
CA LYS A 477 6.01 -50.74 -13.63
C LYS A 477 7.17 -51.54 -13.08
N LEU A 478 6.96 -52.12 -11.92
CA LEU A 478 7.85 -53.10 -11.29
C LEU A 478 7.22 -54.50 -11.38
N GLU A 479 7.93 -55.51 -10.91
CA GLU A 479 7.42 -56.87 -10.86
C GLU A 479 6.22 -57.04 -9.90
N ALA A 480 5.42 -58.07 -10.09
CA ALA A 480 4.31 -58.49 -9.20
C ALA A 480 3.23 -57.43 -8.95
N GLY A 481 2.94 -56.57 -9.94
CA GLY A 481 1.87 -55.56 -9.83
C GLY A 481 2.24 -54.32 -9.00
N PHE A 482 3.51 -54.13 -8.69
CA PHE A 482 4.00 -52.92 -8.09
C PHE A 482 4.28 -51.85 -9.15
N VAL A 483 4.12 -50.57 -8.74
CA VAL A 483 4.43 -49.40 -9.56
C VAL A 483 5.21 -48.41 -8.69
N LYS A 484 6.33 -47.93 -9.21
CA LYS A 484 7.10 -46.81 -8.64
C LYS A 484 6.54 -45.50 -9.23
N ILE A 485 6.09 -44.61 -8.39
CA ILE A 485 5.66 -43.27 -8.78
C ILE A 485 6.77 -42.27 -8.37
N THR A 486 7.24 -41.45 -9.30
CA THR A 486 8.17 -40.36 -9.05
C THR A 486 7.53 -39.05 -9.47
N ALA A 487 7.50 -38.06 -8.59
CA ALA A 487 7.03 -36.72 -8.90
C ALA A 487 8.16 -35.69 -8.70
N SER A 488 8.34 -34.85 -9.70
CA SER A 488 9.31 -33.77 -9.71
C SER A 488 8.63 -32.43 -9.48
N VAL A 489 8.99 -31.73 -8.40
CA VAL A 489 8.42 -30.41 -8.02
C VAL A 489 9.50 -29.35 -8.11
N ARG A 490 9.15 -28.20 -8.67
CA ARG A 490 10.05 -27.06 -8.84
C ARG A 490 9.32 -25.74 -8.59
N ASN A 491 10.03 -24.76 -8.07
CA ASN A 491 9.58 -23.37 -8.06
C ASN A 491 9.97 -22.70 -9.38
N THR A 492 9.03 -22.19 -10.13
CA THR A 492 9.27 -21.47 -11.40
C THR A 492 9.16 -19.96 -11.25
N GLY A 493 8.75 -19.44 -10.08
CA GLY A 493 8.74 -18.03 -9.77
C GLY A 493 10.11 -17.50 -9.32
N TYR A 494 10.27 -16.18 -9.35
CA TYR A 494 11.55 -15.52 -9.02
C TYR A 494 11.91 -15.67 -7.53
N LEU A 495 10.98 -15.36 -6.63
CA LEU A 495 11.20 -15.47 -5.20
C LEU A 495 11.18 -16.94 -4.73
N PRO A 496 11.91 -17.29 -3.66
CA PRO A 496 11.80 -18.61 -3.04
C PRO A 496 10.41 -18.82 -2.40
N THR A 497 10.01 -20.08 -2.17
CA THR A 497 8.68 -20.39 -1.60
C THR A 497 8.47 -19.89 -0.17
N ASN A 498 9.54 -19.59 0.56
CA ASN A 498 9.49 -18.92 1.86
C ASN A 498 9.39 -17.38 1.76
N VAL A 499 9.44 -16.82 0.56
CA VAL A 499 9.48 -15.41 0.20
C VAL A 499 10.69 -14.69 0.77
N THR A 500 10.80 -14.51 2.09
CA THR A 500 11.93 -13.85 2.75
C THR A 500 12.75 -14.83 3.58
N ARG A 501 14.05 -14.56 3.74
CA ARG A 501 14.89 -15.28 4.70
C ARG A 501 14.48 -14.95 6.13
N HIS A 502 13.99 -13.75 6.36
CA HIS A 502 13.44 -13.32 7.65
C HIS A 502 12.30 -14.24 8.12
N ALA A 503 11.36 -14.61 7.22
CA ALA A 503 10.28 -15.54 7.53
C ALA A 503 10.78 -16.93 7.98
N VAL A 504 11.90 -17.39 7.43
CA VAL A 504 12.53 -18.64 7.88
C VAL A 504 13.15 -18.49 9.26
N ASN A 505 13.83 -17.37 9.50
CA ASN A 505 14.48 -17.11 10.78
C ASN A 505 13.47 -16.97 11.93
N ASN A 506 12.30 -16.39 11.65
CA ASN A 506 11.21 -16.19 12.60
C ASN A 506 10.20 -17.34 12.64
N GLU A 507 10.49 -18.46 11.91
CA GLU A 507 9.63 -19.65 11.87
C GLU A 507 8.19 -19.39 11.38
N THR A 508 7.97 -18.30 10.62
CA THR A 508 6.67 -17.98 10.02
C THR A 508 6.49 -18.59 8.63
N ALA A 509 7.58 -19.03 7.98
CA ALA A 509 7.52 -19.67 6.67
C ALA A 509 7.06 -21.12 6.73
N VAL A 510 6.04 -21.45 5.93
CA VAL A 510 5.50 -22.82 5.84
C VAL A 510 6.20 -23.60 4.72
N PRO A 511 6.77 -24.80 5.01
CA PRO A 511 7.40 -25.64 3.99
C PRO A 511 6.42 -26.13 2.92
N VAL A 512 6.92 -26.38 1.71
CA VAL A 512 6.16 -27.03 0.63
C VAL A 512 5.84 -28.45 1.03
N LYS A 513 4.56 -28.85 0.90
CA LYS A 513 4.06 -30.21 1.17
C LYS A 513 3.55 -30.87 -0.09
N VAL A 514 3.74 -32.18 -0.20
CA VAL A 514 3.22 -32.98 -1.30
C VAL A 514 2.36 -34.11 -0.73
N TYR A 515 1.18 -34.27 -1.32
CA TYR A 515 0.19 -35.28 -0.93
C TYR A 515 -0.01 -36.26 -2.08
N LEU A 516 -0.10 -37.54 -1.75
CA LEU A 516 -0.48 -38.62 -2.64
C LEU A 516 -1.86 -39.15 -2.27
N LYS A 517 -2.78 -39.18 -3.25
CA LYS A 517 -4.06 -39.83 -3.15
C LYS A 517 -4.16 -40.92 -4.21
N LEU A 518 -4.53 -42.14 -3.79
CA LEU A 518 -4.60 -43.32 -4.65
C LEU A 518 -6.05 -43.75 -4.88
N SER A 519 -6.31 -44.26 -6.08
CA SER A 519 -7.53 -44.96 -6.44
C SER A 519 -7.16 -46.29 -7.10
N GLY A 520 -7.70 -47.43 -6.60
CA GLY A 520 -7.41 -48.77 -7.11
C GLY A 520 -5.98 -49.25 -6.89
N ALA A 521 -5.27 -48.65 -5.94
CA ALA A 521 -3.92 -49.05 -5.54
C ALA A 521 -3.71 -48.80 -4.04
N GLU A 522 -2.75 -49.51 -3.44
CA GLU A 522 -2.35 -49.42 -2.04
C GLU A 522 -0.90 -48.89 -1.92
N LEU A 523 -0.65 -47.97 -0.98
CA LEU A 523 0.68 -47.47 -0.71
C LEU A 523 1.50 -48.51 0.05
N ILE A 524 2.64 -48.89 -0.50
CA ILE A 524 3.56 -49.88 0.08
C ILE A 524 4.80 -49.21 0.69
N SER A 525 5.34 -48.19 0.02
CA SER A 525 6.50 -47.44 0.49
C SER A 525 6.37 -45.97 0.15
N GLY A 526 6.96 -45.12 0.96
CA GLY A 526 6.80 -43.67 0.94
C GLY A 526 5.78 -43.17 1.97
N LYS A 527 5.61 -41.87 2.08
CA LYS A 527 4.62 -41.22 2.97
C LYS A 527 3.49 -40.61 2.13
N PRO A 528 2.21 -40.75 2.52
CA PRO A 528 1.11 -40.14 1.78
C PRO A 528 1.12 -38.62 1.83
N ALA A 529 1.84 -38.04 2.81
CA ALA A 529 2.13 -36.62 2.94
C ALA A 529 3.61 -36.46 3.27
N ALA A 530 4.34 -35.64 2.52
CA ALA A 530 5.76 -35.41 2.71
C ALA A 530 6.09 -33.92 2.56
N GLU A 531 7.09 -33.46 3.28
CA GLU A 531 7.62 -32.08 3.20
C GLU A 531 8.84 -32.04 2.28
N LEU A 532 8.85 -31.08 1.35
CA LEU A 532 9.99 -30.80 0.48
C LEU A 532 10.90 -29.69 1.01
N GLY A 533 10.53 -29.05 2.12
CA GLY A 533 11.19 -27.84 2.62
C GLY A 533 10.86 -26.62 1.77
N HIS A 534 11.73 -25.62 1.81
CA HIS A 534 11.61 -24.43 0.97
C HIS A 534 12.33 -24.62 -0.35
N LEU A 535 11.67 -24.23 -1.46
CA LEU A 535 12.25 -24.31 -2.80
C LEU A 535 12.86 -22.94 -3.16
N ALA A 536 14.10 -22.94 -3.62
CA ALA A 536 14.78 -21.74 -4.08
C ALA A 536 14.02 -21.06 -5.23
N GLY A 537 14.23 -19.76 -5.41
CA GLY A 537 13.67 -19.01 -6.53
C GLY A 537 14.34 -19.37 -7.88
N ASN A 538 13.64 -19.10 -8.95
CA ASN A 538 14.14 -19.24 -10.32
C ASN A 538 14.61 -17.86 -10.82
N THR A 539 15.91 -17.62 -10.81
CA THR A 539 16.50 -16.33 -11.18
C THR A 539 17.29 -16.43 -12.49
N PRO A 540 17.58 -15.31 -13.17
CA PRO A 540 18.41 -15.33 -14.39
C PRO A 540 19.81 -15.96 -14.18
N ARG A 541 20.28 -16.03 -12.94
CA ARG A 541 21.62 -16.57 -12.61
C ARG A 541 21.59 -18.00 -12.08
N SER A 542 20.44 -18.49 -11.66
CA SER A 542 20.31 -19.81 -11.03
C SER A 542 18.89 -20.33 -11.18
N GLU A 543 18.78 -21.48 -11.86
CA GLU A 543 17.50 -22.20 -11.89
C GLU A 543 17.21 -22.83 -10.51
N SER A 544 15.93 -22.81 -10.13
CA SER A 544 15.47 -23.53 -8.94
C SER A 544 15.73 -25.04 -9.10
N PRO A 545 16.35 -25.70 -8.13
CA PRO A 545 16.56 -27.13 -8.19
C PRO A 545 15.22 -27.89 -8.18
N VAL A 546 15.18 -28.99 -8.94
CA VAL A 546 14.06 -29.94 -8.90
C VAL A 546 14.16 -30.75 -7.61
N LYS A 547 13.03 -30.90 -6.92
CA LYS A 547 12.89 -31.84 -5.78
C LYS A 547 12.04 -33.00 -6.21
N GLU A 548 12.58 -34.21 -6.02
CA GLU A 548 11.90 -35.45 -6.35
C GLU A 548 11.35 -36.12 -5.09
N ILE A 549 10.19 -36.73 -5.25
CA ILE A 549 9.56 -37.58 -4.24
C ILE A 549 9.10 -38.87 -4.89
N GLU A 550 9.27 -39.97 -4.18
CA GLU A 550 9.01 -41.32 -4.67
C GLU A 550 8.04 -42.09 -3.78
N TRP A 551 7.21 -42.91 -4.40
CA TRP A 551 6.34 -43.85 -3.75
C TRP A 551 6.38 -45.17 -4.48
N VAL A 552 6.18 -46.28 -3.75
CA VAL A 552 5.89 -47.60 -4.33
C VAL A 552 4.48 -47.96 -3.94
N VAL A 553 3.67 -48.30 -4.94
CA VAL A 553 2.28 -48.70 -4.76
C VAL A 553 2.02 -50.09 -5.36
N ARG A 554 1.03 -50.80 -4.85
CA ARG A 554 0.56 -52.08 -5.41
C ARG A 554 -0.82 -51.88 -6.00
N ILE A 555 -1.04 -52.26 -7.25
CA ILE A 555 -2.34 -52.18 -7.92
C ILE A 555 -3.27 -53.23 -7.31
N SER A 556 -4.49 -52.84 -6.88
CA SER A 556 -5.47 -53.69 -6.20
C SER A 556 -6.52 -54.25 -7.18
N GLY A 557 -6.11 -54.75 -8.36
CA GLY A 557 -7.03 -55.45 -9.30
C GLY A 557 -8.07 -54.57 -10.04
N SER A 558 -8.08 -53.27 -9.82
CA SER A 558 -8.99 -52.31 -10.46
C SER A 558 -8.54 -51.97 -11.89
N ASP A 559 -9.49 -51.96 -12.85
CA ASP A 559 -9.20 -51.56 -14.25
C ASP A 559 -8.84 -50.07 -14.40
N ARG A 560 -9.01 -49.29 -13.35
CA ARG A 560 -8.79 -47.82 -13.34
C ARG A 560 -7.91 -47.38 -12.17
N ALA A 561 -6.74 -48.02 -11.99
CA ALA A 561 -5.80 -47.59 -10.97
C ALA A 561 -5.16 -46.25 -11.36
N SER A 562 -5.18 -45.29 -10.44
CA SER A 562 -4.62 -43.93 -10.65
C SER A 562 -4.03 -43.35 -9.36
N ALA A 563 -3.13 -42.39 -9.53
CA ALA A 563 -2.58 -41.54 -8.45
C ALA A 563 -2.84 -40.07 -8.76
N GLU A 564 -3.20 -39.33 -7.73
CA GLU A 564 -3.30 -37.88 -7.74
C GLU A 564 -2.23 -37.33 -6.80
N ILE A 565 -1.35 -36.48 -7.34
CA ILE A 565 -0.27 -35.83 -6.62
C ILE A 565 -0.59 -34.35 -6.51
N THR A 566 -0.68 -33.84 -5.27
CA THR A 566 -0.93 -32.43 -4.99
C THR A 566 0.25 -31.84 -4.27
N ALA A 567 0.91 -30.85 -4.86
CA ALA A 567 1.91 -30.02 -4.18
C ALA A 567 1.25 -28.73 -3.70
N VAL A 568 1.50 -28.38 -2.44
CA VAL A 568 0.89 -27.21 -1.77
C VAL A 568 2.00 -26.36 -1.17
N SER A 569 1.95 -25.08 -1.47
CA SER A 569 2.73 -24.03 -0.83
C SER A 569 1.80 -22.88 -0.49
N GLU A 570 1.87 -22.40 0.74
CA GLU A 570 1.08 -21.24 1.17
C GLU A 570 1.34 -20.02 0.26
N LYS A 571 2.61 -19.72 -0.02
CA LYS A 571 3.03 -18.54 -0.79
C LYS A 571 3.18 -18.78 -2.31
N ALA A 572 3.36 -20.05 -2.74
CA ALA A 572 3.65 -20.37 -4.14
C ALA A 572 2.51 -21.13 -4.84
N GLY A 573 1.36 -21.20 -4.18
CA GLY A 573 0.13 -21.80 -4.69
C GLY A 573 0.05 -23.31 -4.55
N THR A 574 -0.98 -23.88 -5.19
CA THR A 574 -1.28 -25.32 -5.17
C THR A 574 -1.33 -25.85 -6.59
N VAL A 575 -0.73 -26.99 -6.84
CA VAL A 575 -0.74 -27.67 -8.14
C VAL A 575 -1.05 -29.14 -7.99
N LEU A 576 -1.85 -29.65 -8.92
CA LEU A 576 -2.33 -31.03 -8.95
C LEU A 576 -1.95 -31.69 -10.28
N ARG A 577 -1.51 -32.95 -10.22
CA ARG A 577 -1.31 -33.82 -11.38
C ARG A 577 -1.86 -35.20 -11.07
N ALA A 578 -2.63 -35.73 -12.01
CA ALA A 578 -3.11 -37.11 -11.97
C ALA A 578 -2.36 -37.96 -13.00
N ILE A 579 -2.10 -39.22 -12.67
CA ILE A 579 -1.45 -40.18 -13.56
C ILE A 579 -2.20 -41.54 -13.47
N SER A 580 -2.33 -42.23 -14.62
CA SER A 580 -2.74 -43.63 -14.65
C SER A 580 -1.58 -44.52 -14.20
N LEU A 581 -1.91 -45.56 -13.43
CA LEU A 581 -0.93 -46.55 -12.95
C LEU A 581 -0.90 -47.84 -13.82
N LYS A 582 -1.65 -47.85 -14.92
CA LYS A 582 -1.71 -48.97 -15.89
C LYS A 582 -1.04 -48.67 -17.19
#